data_689aedc866bfd5eefcf68eb174973bb8
#
_entry.id   689aedc866bfd5eefcf68eb174973bb8
#
_cell.length_a   1.000
_cell.length_b   1.000
_cell.length_c   1.000
_cell.angle_alpha   90.00
_cell.angle_beta   90.00
_cell.angle_gamma   90.00
#
_symmetry.space_group_name_H-M   'P 1'
#
loop_
_entity.id
_entity.type
_entity.pdbx_description
1 polymer ?
#
loop_
_entity_poly.entity_id
_entity_poly.type
_entity_poly.pdbx_seq_one_letter_code
_entity_poly.pdbx_strand_id
1 'polypeptide(L)'
;MNTYQTYLFSLNHFFNQYLPVKNPVLILALTLLIILFSPLLFKRFRIPGIIGLILAGVIIGPNSLHIIESTNSFELLSKTGLLYIMFLAGLEIDMQEFKHNRNKSIVFGALTFLIPITIGYFVCIYIFQFSVWPAVLLASMFSTHTLLSYPIVSNMGVVKNRAVQVTFGGTIITDSAVLILLGVITNIVTGEMNPAFWFKITVSLSLLVFATLYLLPKISRWFFRNIEAQASSHYIYVLAMVFISGFLSELAGVEPIIGAFLAGLGLNKVIPHTSILMNRVIFIGNTLFIPFFLISAGMLVDLRLFFKGANALVFAGILSVVGLLTKYLAAWLSSVIYKYTKYERNIIFGLSVSHAAATLAIIKVGFDIGLFDQNVINGTIILILVSCLVSSFVTERAARKIAIQEKEAPRKSSERLERILIPVSNPDNIQRLIDLALLIKDQNSPEAIYPLSIVEDDADADEKINLVRKVVEGVAEQIASGDKKVEVLKKVDLSIVDGIVRTAKAYSISDILITYKPHQTASNIMFGNVAGNLLVKSKQAIIIPKILQPLNTFKRLIVLLTPNAELENGFARSAL
;
A
#
# COMPACT_ATOMS: atom_id res chain seq x y z
N MET A 1 -54.41 1.50 26.24
CA MET A 1 -52.99 1.57 25.91
C MET A 1 -52.79 0.94 24.53
N ASN A 2 -52.41 1.73 23.51
CA ASN A 2 -52.38 1.30 22.12
C ASN A 2 -51.41 0.14 21.92
N THR A 3 -51.83 -0.91 21.21
CA THR A 3 -51.02 -2.08 20.84
C THR A 3 -49.65 -1.68 20.26
N TYR A 4 -49.54 -0.53 19.62
CA TYR A 4 -48.34 0.07 19.12
C TYR A 4 -47.33 0.49 20.22
N GLN A 5 -47.84 1.01 21.34
CA GLN A 5 -46.99 1.37 22.49
C GLN A 5 -46.45 0.14 23.22
N THR A 6 -47.23 -0.93 23.27
CA THR A 6 -46.81 -2.21 23.89
C THR A 6 -45.72 -2.89 23.02
N TYR A 7 -45.83 -2.84 21.68
CA TYR A 7 -44.79 -3.33 20.76
C TYR A 7 -43.51 -2.50 20.84
N LEU A 8 -43.62 -1.18 20.92
CA LEU A 8 -42.43 -0.30 21.10
C LEU A 8 -41.77 -0.51 22.47
N PHE A 9 -42.54 -0.76 23.50
CA PHE A 9 -42.04 -1.03 24.85
C PHE A 9 -41.33 -2.41 24.92
N SER A 10 -41.89 -3.44 24.28
CA SER A 10 -41.26 -4.78 24.20
C SER A 10 -40.04 -4.78 23.33
N LEU A 11 -40.00 -4.04 22.21
CA LEU A 11 -38.81 -3.84 21.36
C LEU A 11 -37.72 -3.08 22.12
N ASN A 12 -38.04 -1.99 22.81
CA ASN A 12 -37.06 -1.26 23.62
C ASN A 12 -36.50 -2.11 24.77
N HIS A 13 -37.35 -2.94 25.39
CA HIS A 13 -36.90 -3.84 26.45
C HIS A 13 -36.00 -4.94 25.90
N PHE A 14 -36.33 -5.51 24.75
CA PHE A 14 -35.49 -6.49 24.04
C PHE A 14 -34.15 -5.87 23.63
N PHE A 15 -34.12 -4.69 23.02
CA PHE A 15 -32.90 -3.99 22.63
C PHE A 15 -32.04 -3.64 23.84
N ASN A 16 -32.59 -3.13 24.92
CA ASN A 16 -31.83 -2.78 26.14
C ASN A 16 -31.31 -3.99 26.90
N GLN A 17 -31.91 -5.17 26.74
CA GLN A 17 -31.46 -6.40 27.39
C GLN A 17 -30.30 -7.09 26.64
N TYR A 18 -30.23 -6.95 25.31
CA TYR A 18 -29.27 -7.65 24.46
C TYR A 18 -28.20 -6.74 23.83
N LEU A 19 -28.39 -5.42 23.88
CA LEU A 19 -27.41 -4.44 23.40
C LEU A 19 -26.80 -3.65 24.59
N PRO A 20 -25.50 -3.31 24.54
CA PRO A 20 -24.51 -3.70 23.51
C PRO A 20 -24.15 -5.18 23.59
N VAL A 21 -23.79 -5.76 22.46
CA VAL A 21 -23.30 -7.14 22.39
C VAL A 21 -22.01 -7.25 23.17
N LYS A 22 -21.99 -8.10 24.21
CA LYS A 22 -20.84 -8.30 25.10
C LYS A 22 -19.99 -9.53 24.76
N ASN A 23 -20.57 -10.48 24.02
CA ASN A 23 -19.88 -11.70 23.64
C ASN A 23 -18.79 -11.43 22.58
N PRO A 24 -17.50 -11.64 22.86
CA PRO A 24 -16.40 -11.33 21.92
C PRO A 24 -16.52 -12.08 20.59
N VAL A 25 -17.02 -13.32 20.60
CA VAL A 25 -17.19 -14.14 19.39
C VAL A 25 -18.27 -13.55 18.50
N LEU A 26 -19.38 -13.10 19.11
CA LEU A 26 -20.47 -12.47 18.36
C LEU A 26 -20.05 -11.09 17.82
N ILE A 27 -19.30 -10.31 18.57
CA ILE A 27 -18.73 -9.03 18.11
C ILE A 27 -17.84 -9.28 16.87
N LEU A 28 -16.96 -10.27 16.93
CA LEU A 28 -16.09 -10.63 15.80
C LEU A 28 -16.92 -11.07 14.60
N ALA A 29 -17.92 -11.94 14.79
CA ALA A 29 -18.79 -12.42 13.72
C ALA A 29 -19.56 -11.28 13.05
N LEU A 30 -20.19 -10.38 13.83
CA LEU A 30 -20.86 -9.20 13.32
C LEU A 30 -19.92 -8.27 12.55
N THR A 31 -18.72 -8.04 13.07
CA THR A 31 -17.72 -7.20 12.40
C THR A 31 -17.31 -7.81 11.07
N LEU A 32 -17.07 -9.13 11.00
CA LEU A 32 -16.74 -9.81 9.73
C LEU A 32 -17.89 -9.74 8.72
N LEU A 33 -19.15 -9.87 9.17
CA LEU A 33 -20.31 -9.67 8.30
C LEU A 33 -20.39 -8.23 7.77
N ILE A 34 -20.10 -7.25 8.59
CA ILE A 34 -20.03 -5.84 8.18
C ILE A 34 -18.93 -5.62 7.16
N ILE A 35 -17.73 -6.19 7.39
CA ILE A 35 -16.62 -6.14 6.45
C ILE A 35 -17.02 -6.72 5.08
N LEU A 36 -17.79 -7.78 5.07
CA LEU A 36 -18.26 -8.43 3.85
C LEU A 36 -19.37 -7.62 3.16
N PHE A 37 -20.41 -7.25 3.89
CA PHE A 37 -21.62 -6.69 3.28
C PHE A 37 -21.57 -5.18 3.07
N SER A 38 -20.87 -4.43 3.92
CA SER A 38 -20.83 -2.96 3.81
C SER A 38 -20.27 -2.48 2.47
N PRO A 39 -19.09 -2.94 2.00
CA PRO A 39 -18.58 -2.52 0.69
C PRO A 39 -19.51 -2.91 -0.47
N LEU A 40 -20.19 -4.07 -0.37
CA LEU A 40 -21.13 -4.54 -1.40
C LEU A 40 -22.36 -3.64 -1.47
N LEU A 41 -22.93 -3.29 -0.31
CA LEU A 41 -24.08 -2.41 -0.21
C LEU A 41 -23.78 -1.01 -0.76
N PHE A 42 -22.69 -0.40 -0.29
CA PHE A 42 -22.32 0.96 -0.67
C PHE A 42 -21.83 1.08 -2.13
N LYS A 43 -21.30 0.01 -2.72
CA LYS A 43 -20.97 -0.05 -4.15
C LYS A 43 -22.20 0.20 -5.03
N ARG A 44 -23.38 -0.24 -4.61
CA ARG A 44 -24.66 0.01 -5.31
C ARG A 44 -24.98 1.52 -5.41
N PHE A 45 -24.57 2.28 -4.41
CA PHE A 45 -24.71 3.75 -4.37
C PHE A 45 -23.53 4.50 -4.98
N ARG A 46 -22.58 3.81 -5.63
CA ARG A 46 -21.32 4.37 -6.16
C ARG A 46 -20.46 5.06 -5.09
N ILE A 47 -20.55 4.59 -3.87
CA ILE A 47 -19.74 5.06 -2.74
C ILE A 47 -18.55 4.11 -2.58
N PRO A 48 -17.32 4.65 -2.37
CA PRO A 48 -16.13 3.83 -2.10
C PRO A 48 -16.36 2.85 -0.94
N GLY A 49 -15.92 1.60 -1.08
CA GLY A 49 -16.11 0.57 -0.05
C GLY A 49 -15.51 0.95 1.30
N ILE A 50 -14.41 1.71 1.31
CA ILE A 50 -13.76 2.23 2.52
C ILE A 50 -14.70 3.17 3.29
N ILE A 51 -15.41 4.06 2.58
CA ILE A 51 -16.41 4.92 3.19
C ILE A 51 -17.55 4.09 3.79
N GLY A 52 -17.96 3.03 3.09
CA GLY A 52 -18.97 2.10 3.60
C GLY A 52 -18.58 1.52 4.96
N LEU A 53 -17.35 1.11 5.15
CA LEU A 53 -16.85 0.58 6.43
C LEU A 53 -16.86 1.65 7.54
N ILE A 54 -16.44 2.88 7.24
CA ILE A 54 -16.49 3.99 8.20
C ILE A 54 -17.93 4.29 8.60
N LEU A 55 -18.84 4.42 7.62
CA LEU A 55 -20.25 4.69 7.88
C LEU A 55 -20.93 3.54 8.65
N ALA A 56 -20.58 2.30 8.34
CA ALA A 56 -21.04 1.16 9.13
C ALA A 56 -20.58 1.28 10.58
N GLY A 57 -19.32 1.66 10.83
CA GLY A 57 -18.78 1.94 12.16
C GLY A 57 -19.56 3.04 12.89
N VAL A 58 -19.91 4.13 12.20
CA VAL A 58 -20.76 5.21 12.75
C VAL A 58 -22.11 4.67 13.20
N ILE A 59 -22.74 3.82 12.37
CA ILE A 59 -24.08 3.29 12.64
C ILE A 59 -24.09 2.31 13.82
N ILE A 60 -23.13 1.37 13.87
CA ILE A 60 -23.11 0.30 14.88
C ILE A 60 -22.42 0.69 16.19
N GLY A 61 -21.70 1.80 16.16
CA GLY A 61 -20.87 2.27 17.28
C GLY A 61 -21.68 2.71 18.51
N PRO A 62 -20.96 2.97 19.64
CA PRO A 62 -21.57 3.30 20.93
C PRO A 62 -22.37 4.59 20.92
N ASN A 63 -22.06 5.48 19.98
CA ASN A 63 -22.68 6.81 19.90
C ASN A 63 -23.89 6.88 18.94
N SER A 64 -24.31 5.73 18.36
CA SER A 64 -25.45 5.64 17.46
C SER A 64 -26.41 4.52 17.90
N LEU A 65 -26.47 3.39 17.17
CA LEU A 65 -27.33 2.26 17.52
C LEU A 65 -26.84 1.45 18.73
N HIS A 66 -25.62 1.69 19.19
CA HIS A 66 -25.00 1.02 20.34
C HIS A 66 -25.02 -0.51 20.24
N ILE A 67 -24.81 -1.04 19.03
CA ILE A 67 -24.81 -2.48 18.78
C ILE A 67 -23.50 -3.10 19.31
N ILE A 68 -22.37 -2.46 19.02
CA ILE A 68 -21.03 -2.91 19.42
C ILE A 68 -20.38 -1.81 20.27
N GLU A 69 -19.84 -2.23 21.41
CA GLU A 69 -19.01 -1.37 22.26
C GLU A 69 -17.53 -1.60 21.94
N SER A 70 -16.71 -0.54 22.13
CA SER A 70 -15.27 -0.65 21.94
C SER A 70 -14.68 -1.47 23.09
N THR A 71 -14.51 -2.77 22.86
CA THR A 71 -13.83 -3.69 23.80
C THR A 71 -12.33 -3.65 23.56
N ASN A 72 -11.54 -4.03 24.59
CA ASN A 72 -10.07 -4.12 24.48
C ASN A 72 -9.63 -4.99 23.29
N SER A 73 -10.35 -6.07 22.99
CA SER A 73 -10.05 -6.96 21.85
C SER A 73 -10.31 -6.26 20.51
N PHE A 74 -11.39 -5.48 20.40
CA PHE A 74 -11.71 -4.71 19.21
C PHE A 74 -10.69 -3.58 19.00
N GLU A 75 -10.31 -2.89 20.07
CA GLU A 75 -9.30 -1.83 20.04
C GLU A 75 -7.92 -2.37 19.60
N LEU A 76 -7.53 -3.56 20.07
CA LEU A 76 -6.29 -4.22 19.67
C LEU A 76 -6.28 -4.50 18.15
N LEU A 77 -7.36 -5.06 17.60
CA LEU A 77 -7.48 -5.32 16.17
C LEU A 77 -7.48 -4.01 15.34
N SER A 78 -8.13 -2.97 15.86
CA SER A 78 -8.12 -1.64 15.25
C SER A 78 -6.72 -1.02 15.22
N LYS A 79 -6.00 -1.03 16.34
CA LYS A 79 -4.60 -0.56 16.42
C LYS A 79 -3.70 -1.36 15.48
N THR A 80 -3.90 -2.68 15.44
CA THR A 80 -3.20 -3.55 14.48
C THR A 80 -3.44 -3.10 13.05
N GLY A 81 -4.68 -2.80 12.69
CA GLY A 81 -5.04 -2.32 11.35
C GLY A 81 -4.37 -1.01 10.97
N LEU A 82 -4.30 -0.07 11.92
CA LEU A 82 -3.62 1.21 11.72
C LEU A 82 -2.10 1.03 11.49
N LEU A 83 -1.45 0.22 12.32
CA LEU A 83 -0.02 -0.11 12.15
C LEU A 83 0.23 -0.82 10.83
N TYR A 84 -0.70 -1.69 10.43
CA TYR A 84 -0.60 -2.44 9.19
C TYR A 84 -0.69 -1.55 7.94
N ILE A 85 -1.57 -0.54 7.94
CA ILE A 85 -1.64 0.45 6.85
C ILE A 85 -0.28 1.13 6.67
N MET A 86 0.32 1.58 7.75
CA MET A 86 1.59 2.31 7.71
C MET A 86 2.75 1.41 7.31
N PHE A 87 2.74 0.17 7.80
CA PHE A 87 3.71 -0.84 7.38
C PHE A 87 3.64 -1.12 5.88
N LEU A 88 2.43 -1.36 5.34
CA LEU A 88 2.23 -1.56 3.91
C LEU A 88 2.69 -0.35 3.09
N ALA A 89 2.36 0.86 3.54
CA ALA A 89 2.82 2.09 2.90
C ALA A 89 4.35 2.13 2.78
N GLY A 90 5.07 1.80 3.88
CA GLY A 90 6.53 1.70 3.87
C GLY A 90 7.08 0.57 2.99
N LEU A 91 6.39 -0.57 2.95
CA LEU A 91 6.81 -1.75 2.21
C LEU A 91 6.61 -1.60 0.69
N GLU A 92 5.57 -0.89 0.25
CA GLU A 92 5.23 -0.69 -1.16
C GLU A 92 5.91 0.51 -1.82
N ILE A 93 6.59 1.37 -1.04
CA ILE A 93 7.32 2.53 -1.57
C ILE A 93 8.41 2.09 -2.54
N ASP A 94 8.48 2.76 -3.70
CA ASP A 94 9.66 2.67 -4.56
C ASP A 94 10.81 3.49 -3.97
N MET A 95 11.82 2.78 -3.45
CA MET A 95 12.96 3.41 -2.75
C MET A 95 13.82 4.28 -3.67
N GLN A 96 13.85 4.02 -4.97
CA GLN A 96 14.61 4.83 -5.92
C GLN A 96 13.90 6.16 -6.17
N GLU A 97 12.61 6.10 -6.47
CA GLU A 97 11.75 7.26 -6.63
C GLU A 97 11.63 8.08 -5.34
N PHE A 98 11.54 7.41 -4.19
CA PHE A 98 11.49 8.09 -2.88
C PHE A 98 12.77 8.90 -2.62
N LYS A 99 13.95 8.32 -2.90
CA LYS A 99 15.22 9.06 -2.80
C LYS A 99 15.29 10.21 -3.78
N HIS A 100 14.82 10.02 -5.00
CA HIS A 100 14.79 11.06 -6.03
C HIS A 100 13.88 12.23 -5.62
N ASN A 101 12.73 11.94 -5.00
CA ASN A 101 11.74 12.93 -4.60
C ASN A 101 11.91 13.45 -3.16
N ARG A 102 12.98 13.08 -2.42
CA ARG A 102 13.16 13.46 -1.01
C ARG A 102 13.02 14.96 -0.72
N ASN A 103 13.61 15.81 -1.57
CA ASN A 103 13.53 17.26 -1.41
C ASN A 103 12.10 17.76 -1.60
N LYS A 104 11.34 17.17 -2.52
CA LYS A 104 9.91 17.49 -2.72
C LYS A 104 9.07 17.05 -1.52
N SER A 105 9.39 15.91 -0.92
CA SER A 105 8.73 15.42 0.31
C SER A 105 9.01 16.36 1.49
N ILE A 106 10.23 16.86 1.63
CA ILE A 106 10.59 17.81 2.68
C ILE A 106 9.83 19.13 2.51
N VAL A 107 9.81 19.66 1.29
CA VAL A 107 9.08 20.92 1.01
C VAL A 107 7.58 20.74 1.20
N PHE A 108 6.99 19.63 0.72
CA PHE A 108 5.58 19.35 0.96
C PHE A 108 5.29 19.17 2.46
N GLY A 109 6.13 18.44 3.19
CA GLY A 109 6.03 18.29 4.63
C GLY A 109 6.07 19.63 5.36
N ALA A 110 6.98 20.52 4.99
CA ALA A 110 7.06 21.89 5.54
C ALA A 110 5.79 22.70 5.22
N LEU A 111 5.30 22.65 3.97
CA LEU A 111 4.08 23.38 3.57
C LEU A 111 2.84 22.85 4.30
N THR A 112 2.66 21.51 4.36
CA THR A 112 1.51 20.89 5.01
C THR A 112 1.59 20.91 6.55
N PHE A 113 2.73 21.33 7.12
CA PHE A 113 2.90 21.65 8.53
C PHE A 113 2.66 23.15 8.79
N LEU A 114 3.40 24.03 8.11
CA LEU A 114 3.41 25.48 8.40
C LEU A 114 2.10 26.17 8.01
N ILE A 115 1.50 25.85 6.86
CA ILE A 115 0.27 26.51 6.41
C ILE A 115 -0.89 26.21 7.36
N PRO A 116 -1.20 24.94 7.72
CA PRO A 116 -2.28 24.65 8.66
C PRO A 116 -2.03 25.22 10.06
N ILE A 117 -0.83 25.12 10.59
CA ILE A 117 -0.54 25.64 11.94
C ILE A 117 -0.64 27.16 12.00
N THR A 118 -0.16 27.86 10.98
CA THR A 118 -0.21 29.33 10.94
C THR A 118 -1.66 29.81 10.82
N ILE A 119 -2.41 29.33 9.82
CA ILE A 119 -3.80 29.75 9.62
C ILE A 119 -4.65 29.28 10.80
N GLY A 120 -4.47 28.04 11.28
CA GLY A 120 -5.16 27.50 12.44
C GLY A 120 -4.92 28.33 13.71
N TYR A 121 -3.68 28.76 13.95
CA TYR A 121 -3.33 29.61 15.08
C TYR A 121 -4.11 30.94 15.07
N PHE A 122 -4.13 31.63 13.93
CA PHE A 122 -4.88 32.87 13.81
C PHE A 122 -6.39 32.67 13.98
N VAL A 123 -6.95 31.60 13.45
CA VAL A 123 -8.36 31.24 13.67
C VAL A 123 -8.63 30.98 15.16
N CYS A 124 -7.76 30.25 15.83
CA CYS A 124 -7.90 29.96 17.26
C CYS A 124 -7.82 31.22 18.13
N ILE A 125 -6.93 32.15 17.83
CA ILE A 125 -6.80 33.40 18.57
C ILE A 125 -7.97 34.36 18.29
N TYR A 126 -8.28 34.62 17.01
CA TYR A 126 -9.22 35.69 16.64
C TYR A 126 -10.69 35.23 16.60
N ILE A 127 -10.95 34.00 16.23
CA ILE A 127 -12.34 33.49 16.10
C ILE A 127 -12.75 32.75 17.38
N PHE A 128 -11.92 31.84 17.89
CA PHE A 128 -12.22 31.05 19.08
C PHE A 128 -11.77 31.72 20.40
N GLN A 129 -10.98 32.81 20.31
CA GLN A 129 -10.48 33.58 21.46
C GLN A 129 -9.70 32.74 22.48
N PHE A 130 -8.95 31.73 21.99
CA PHE A 130 -8.10 30.92 22.83
C PHE A 130 -6.82 31.67 23.23
N SER A 131 -6.28 31.33 24.38
CA SER A 131 -4.92 31.80 24.77
C SER A 131 -3.86 31.09 23.91
N VAL A 132 -2.61 31.55 24.01
CA VAL A 132 -1.51 31.15 23.11
C VAL A 132 -1.30 29.64 23.06
N TRP A 133 -1.18 28.96 24.19
CA TRP A 133 -0.85 27.53 24.22
C TRP A 133 -1.97 26.62 23.69
N PRO A 134 -3.22 26.77 24.12
CA PRO A 134 -4.34 26.08 23.50
C PRO A 134 -4.45 26.34 21.99
N ALA A 135 -4.22 27.61 21.56
CA ALA A 135 -4.30 27.96 20.15
C ALA A 135 -3.23 27.25 19.31
N VAL A 136 -1.97 27.18 19.78
CA VAL A 136 -0.88 26.47 19.10
C VAL A 136 -1.16 24.98 19.07
N LEU A 137 -1.63 24.41 20.19
CA LEU A 137 -1.92 22.98 20.28
C LEU A 137 -3.08 22.58 19.36
N LEU A 138 -4.18 23.34 19.33
CA LEU A 138 -5.30 23.10 18.43
C LEU A 138 -4.90 23.31 16.96
N ALA A 139 -4.10 24.33 16.66
CA ALA A 139 -3.59 24.58 15.33
C ALA A 139 -2.67 23.45 14.83
N SER A 140 -1.87 22.85 15.71
CA SER A 140 -1.03 21.71 15.35
C SER A 140 -1.81 20.49 14.89
N MET A 141 -3.03 20.32 15.40
CA MET A 141 -3.94 19.26 14.97
C MET A 141 -4.23 19.32 13.47
N PHE A 142 -4.41 20.53 12.90
CA PHE A 142 -4.66 20.67 11.45
C PHE A 142 -3.46 20.25 10.59
N SER A 143 -2.26 20.21 11.16
CA SER A 143 -1.06 19.78 10.44
C SER A 143 -0.94 18.27 10.34
N THR A 144 -1.53 17.51 11.27
CA THR A 144 -1.53 16.05 11.23
C THR A 144 -2.32 15.53 10.05
N HIS A 145 -1.99 14.32 9.60
CA HIS A 145 -2.83 13.58 8.68
C HIS A 145 -2.56 12.07 8.79
N THR A 146 -3.58 11.29 8.55
CA THR A 146 -3.50 9.84 8.58
C THR A 146 -3.73 9.31 7.18
N LEU A 147 -2.89 8.40 6.68
CA LEU A 147 -3.01 7.82 5.34
C LEU A 147 -4.19 6.83 5.24
N LEU A 148 -5.37 7.26 5.70
CA LEU A 148 -6.58 6.43 5.74
C LEU A 148 -7.02 5.97 4.35
N SER A 149 -6.85 6.81 3.34
CA SER A 149 -7.19 6.50 1.94
C SER A 149 -6.09 5.75 1.19
N TYR A 150 -4.99 5.34 1.87
CA TYR A 150 -3.92 4.54 1.27
C TYR A 150 -4.41 3.25 0.58
N PRO A 151 -5.33 2.45 1.17
CA PRO A 151 -5.82 1.24 0.52
C PRO A 151 -6.47 1.49 -0.84
N ILE A 152 -7.06 2.68 -1.06
CA ILE A 152 -7.61 3.06 -2.38
C ILE A 152 -6.49 3.15 -3.42
N VAL A 153 -5.39 3.81 -3.05
CA VAL A 153 -4.23 4.03 -3.92
C VAL A 153 -3.52 2.72 -4.23
N SER A 154 -3.36 1.86 -3.20
CA SER A 154 -2.76 0.52 -3.33
C SER A 154 -3.61 -0.39 -4.23
N ASN A 155 -4.90 -0.48 -3.99
CA ASN A 155 -5.82 -1.30 -4.80
C ASN A 155 -5.92 -0.85 -6.27
N MET A 156 -5.70 0.45 -6.54
CA MET A 156 -5.67 0.99 -7.90
C MET A 156 -4.28 0.90 -8.56
N GLY A 157 -3.26 0.46 -7.85
CA GLY A 157 -1.90 0.25 -8.35
C GLY A 157 -1.11 1.54 -8.61
N VAL A 158 -1.54 2.69 -8.06
CA VAL A 158 -0.90 4.00 -8.30
C VAL A 158 0.06 4.43 -7.17
N VAL A 159 0.47 3.50 -6.29
CA VAL A 159 1.40 3.77 -5.18
C VAL A 159 2.74 4.33 -5.66
N LYS A 160 3.20 3.92 -6.84
CA LYS A 160 4.47 4.37 -7.44
C LYS A 160 4.40 5.79 -8.02
N ASN A 161 3.22 6.40 -8.07
CA ASN A 161 3.09 7.77 -8.56
C ASN A 161 3.84 8.75 -7.67
N ARG A 162 4.58 9.67 -8.27
CA ARG A 162 5.42 10.67 -7.57
C ARG A 162 4.66 11.50 -6.54
N ALA A 163 3.40 11.84 -6.81
CA ALA A 163 2.56 12.61 -5.91
C ALA A 163 2.22 11.82 -4.64
N VAL A 164 1.94 10.52 -4.77
CA VAL A 164 1.69 9.61 -3.65
C VAL A 164 2.92 9.49 -2.76
N GLN A 165 4.09 9.29 -3.36
CA GLN A 165 5.35 9.13 -2.63
C GLN A 165 5.78 10.39 -1.90
N VAL A 166 5.59 11.57 -2.54
CA VAL A 166 5.86 12.86 -1.89
C VAL A 166 4.95 13.07 -0.68
N THR A 167 3.68 12.64 -0.78
CA THR A 167 2.74 12.74 0.35
C THR A 167 3.18 11.84 1.51
N PHE A 168 3.63 10.61 1.23
CA PHE A 168 4.13 9.70 2.29
C PHE A 168 5.35 10.29 3.01
N GLY A 169 6.31 10.82 2.25
CA GLY A 169 7.47 11.48 2.85
C GLY A 169 7.10 12.70 3.69
N GLY A 170 6.13 13.49 3.22
CA GLY A 170 5.60 14.64 3.94
C GLY A 170 4.91 14.24 5.25
N THR A 171 4.15 13.13 5.25
CA THR A 171 3.47 12.60 6.46
C THR A 171 4.43 12.36 7.61
N ILE A 172 5.56 11.70 7.34
CA ILE A 172 6.56 11.40 8.37
C ILE A 172 7.06 12.69 9.03
N ILE A 173 7.32 13.70 8.21
CA ILE A 173 7.85 15.00 8.70
C ILE A 173 6.81 15.70 9.55
N THR A 174 5.56 15.78 9.09
CA THR A 174 4.49 16.47 9.80
C THR A 174 4.13 15.78 11.11
N ASP A 175 3.96 14.45 11.10
CA ASP A 175 3.59 13.72 12.31
C ASP A 175 4.69 13.80 13.36
N SER A 176 5.96 13.64 12.94
CA SER A 176 7.09 13.83 13.85
C SER A 176 7.15 15.25 14.43
N ALA A 177 6.97 16.29 13.60
CA ALA A 177 7.01 17.67 14.03
C ALA A 177 5.87 18.00 15.01
N VAL A 178 4.66 17.52 14.73
CA VAL A 178 3.50 17.75 15.60
C VAL A 178 3.64 17.04 16.94
N LEU A 179 4.18 15.82 16.99
CA LEU A 179 4.41 15.11 18.24
C LEU A 179 5.49 15.76 19.11
N ILE A 180 6.56 16.25 18.47
CA ILE A 180 7.57 17.06 19.17
C ILE A 180 6.90 18.31 19.76
N LEU A 181 6.08 19.00 18.96
CA LEU A 181 5.36 20.20 19.42
C LEU A 181 4.40 19.88 20.58
N LEU A 182 3.66 18.77 20.51
CA LEU A 182 2.81 18.28 21.59
C LEU A 182 3.61 18.07 22.87
N GLY A 183 4.75 17.37 22.79
CA GLY A 183 5.63 17.13 23.92
C GLY A 183 6.17 18.43 24.53
N VAL A 184 6.54 19.40 23.69
CA VAL A 184 7.00 20.74 24.13
C VAL A 184 5.91 21.48 24.87
N ILE A 185 4.70 21.56 24.31
CA ILE A 185 3.58 22.29 24.91
C ILE A 185 3.17 21.63 26.23
N THR A 186 3.10 20.30 26.27
CA THR A 186 2.79 19.57 27.51
C THR A 186 3.80 19.91 28.60
N ASN A 187 5.10 19.84 28.32
CA ASN A 187 6.15 20.16 29.30
C ASN A 187 6.15 21.64 29.73
N ILE A 188 5.80 22.58 28.83
CA ILE A 188 5.65 24.00 29.20
C ILE A 188 4.49 24.19 30.17
N VAL A 189 3.34 23.57 29.87
CA VAL A 189 2.11 23.73 30.67
C VAL A 189 2.22 23.02 32.02
N THR A 190 2.86 21.84 32.07
CA THR A 190 3.09 21.10 33.33
C THR A 190 4.28 21.60 34.14
N GLY A 191 5.09 22.49 33.60
CA GLY A 191 6.26 23.07 34.29
C GLY A 191 7.50 22.17 34.33
N GLU A 192 7.55 21.11 33.56
CA GLU A 192 8.61 20.08 33.57
C GLU A 192 9.70 20.27 32.49
N MET A 193 9.98 21.50 32.06
CA MET A 193 11.00 21.77 31.02
C MET A 193 12.40 21.40 31.50
N ASN A 194 12.90 20.22 31.07
CA ASN A 194 14.26 19.78 31.35
C ASN A 194 15.07 19.66 30.04
N PRO A 195 16.30 20.21 29.95
CA PRO A 195 17.20 20.00 28.80
C PRO A 195 17.43 18.53 28.45
N ALA A 196 17.37 17.63 29.42
CA ALA A 196 17.45 16.19 29.22
C ALA A 196 16.35 15.64 28.29
N PHE A 197 15.18 16.29 28.20
CA PHE A 197 14.09 15.88 27.28
C PHE A 197 14.53 15.89 25.82
N TRP A 198 15.18 16.96 25.37
CA TRP A 198 15.67 17.09 23.98
C TRP A 198 16.74 16.06 23.66
N PHE A 199 17.67 15.82 24.59
CA PHE A 199 18.69 14.80 24.44
C PHE A 199 18.06 13.42 24.34
N LYS A 200 17.13 13.08 25.25
CA LYS A 200 16.43 11.80 25.28
C LYS A 200 15.69 11.54 23.97
N ILE A 201 14.90 12.49 23.47
CA ILE A 201 14.10 12.31 22.25
C ILE A 201 15.00 12.14 21.02
N THR A 202 16.09 12.92 20.92
CA THR A 202 17.02 12.85 19.80
C THR A 202 17.76 11.51 19.78
N VAL A 203 18.24 11.05 20.93
CA VAL A 203 18.93 9.75 21.04
C VAL A 203 17.96 8.60 20.76
N SER A 204 16.76 8.63 21.35
CA SER A 204 15.74 7.58 21.15
C SER A 204 15.31 7.47 19.69
N LEU A 205 15.05 8.60 19.02
CA LEU A 205 14.66 8.63 17.61
C LEU A 205 15.81 8.14 16.71
N SER A 206 17.03 8.55 16.98
CA SER A 206 18.21 8.09 16.25
C SER A 206 18.40 6.57 16.40
N LEU A 207 18.22 6.05 17.62
CA LEU A 207 18.31 4.61 17.89
C LEU A 207 17.18 3.84 17.19
N LEU A 208 15.96 4.36 17.20
CA LEU A 208 14.82 3.78 16.48
C LEU A 208 15.10 3.68 14.97
N VAL A 209 15.56 4.76 14.35
CA VAL A 209 15.90 4.80 12.92
C VAL A 209 17.03 3.80 12.61
N PHE A 210 18.06 3.75 13.44
CA PHE A 210 19.14 2.78 13.29
C PHE A 210 18.64 1.33 13.43
N ALA A 211 17.83 1.04 14.44
CA ALA A 211 17.28 -0.29 14.66
C ALA A 211 16.39 -0.74 13.48
N THR A 212 15.53 0.12 12.99
CA THR A 212 14.55 -0.23 11.94
C THR A 212 15.12 -0.21 10.52
N LEU A 213 16.01 0.73 10.18
CA LEU A 213 16.54 0.85 8.81
C LEU A 213 17.86 0.11 8.58
N TYR A 214 18.62 -0.20 9.64
CA TYR A 214 19.91 -0.90 9.53
C TYR A 214 19.88 -2.30 10.15
N LEU A 215 19.46 -2.41 11.42
CA LEU A 215 19.51 -3.69 12.15
C LEU A 215 18.41 -4.65 11.67
N LEU A 216 17.18 -4.19 11.55
CA LEU A 216 16.04 -5.00 11.12
C LEU A 216 16.27 -5.66 9.75
N PRO A 217 16.71 -4.96 8.67
CA PRO A 217 16.99 -5.61 7.39
C PRO A 217 18.11 -6.65 7.47
N LYS A 218 19.10 -6.45 8.34
CA LYS A 218 20.22 -7.38 8.53
C LYS A 218 19.75 -8.67 9.21
N ILE A 219 18.95 -8.54 10.27
CA ILE A 219 18.36 -9.68 11.00
C ILE A 219 17.39 -10.43 10.07
N SER A 220 16.54 -9.71 9.32
CA SER A 220 15.56 -10.31 8.41
C SER A 220 16.22 -11.09 7.27
N ARG A 221 17.30 -10.57 6.69
CA ARG A 221 18.08 -11.30 5.67
C ARG A 221 18.70 -12.56 6.25
N TRP A 222 19.24 -12.50 7.48
CA TRP A 222 19.78 -13.68 8.15
C TRP A 222 18.67 -14.71 8.41
N PHE A 223 17.50 -14.27 8.91
CA PHE A 223 16.35 -15.14 9.17
C PHE A 223 15.87 -15.85 7.90
N PHE A 224 15.61 -15.09 6.82
CA PHE A 224 15.10 -15.66 5.56
C PHE A 224 16.13 -16.55 4.83
N ARG A 225 17.42 -16.39 5.11
CA ARG A 225 18.48 -17.19 4.51
C ARG A 225 18.75 -18.50 5.24
N ASN A 226 18.69 -18.49 6.57
CA ASN A 226 19.16 -19.61 7.40
C ASN A 226 18.02 -20.49 7.93
N ILE A 227 16.79 -20.00 7.89
CA ILE A 227 15.64 -20.76 8.37
C ILE A 227 14.83 -21.17 7.15
N GLU A 228 14.90 -22.44 6.78
CA GLU A 228 14.00 -23.09 5.82
C GLU A 228 12.60 -23.15 6.44
N ALA A 229 11.95 -22.00 6.50
CA ALA A 229 10.66 -21.87 7.13
C ALA A 229 9.55 -22.04 6.09
N GLN A 230 8.50 -22.73 6.48
CA GLN A 230 7.25 -22.70 5.74
C GLN A 230 6.82 -21.24 5.52
N ALA A 231 6.16 -20.96 4.41
CA ALA A 231 5.76 -19.60 4.04
C ALA A 231 4.88 -18.88 5.10
N SER A 232 4.30 -19.60 6.05
CA SER A 232 3.61 -19.09 7.24
C SER A 232 4.57 -18.47 8.27
N SER A 233 5.72 -19.09 8.49
CA SER A 233 6.73 -18.61 9.46
C SER A 233 7.34 -17.28 9.03
N HIS A 234 7.56 -17.09 7.73
CA HIS A 234 8.01 -15.81 7.18
C HIS A 234 7.00 -14.69 7.41
N TYR A 235 5.70 -14.97 7.25
CA TYR A 235 4.65 -14.01 7.52
C TYR A 235 4.57 -13.63 9.00
N ILE A 236 4.61 -14.63 9.90
CA ILE A 236 4.58 -14.39 11.34
C ILE A 236 5.80 -13.57 11.79
N TYR A 237 6.99 -13.88 11.25
CA TYR A 237 8.20 -13.11 11.51
C TYR A 237 8.03 -11.63 11.10
N VAL A 238 7.54 -11.37 9.90
CA VAL A 238 7.30 -10.00 9.42
C VAL A 238 6.32 -9.28 10.34
N LEU A 239 5.23 -9.93 10.71
CA LEU A 239 4.22 -9.35 11.60
C LEU A 239 4.81 -9.03 12.97
N ALA A 240 5.60 -9.95 13.56
CA ALA A 240 6.29 -9.70 14.83
C ALA A 240 7.23 -8.49 14.75
N MET A 241 8.00 -8.36 13.66
CA MET A 241 8.92 -7.24 13.47
C MET A 241 8.20 -5.90 13.34
N VAL A 242 7.03 -5.87 12.73
CA VAL A 242 6.19 -4.66 12.65
C VAL A 242 5.75 -4.21 14.04
N PHE A 243 5.23 -5.13 14.87
CA PHE A 243 4.77 -4.78 16.21
C PHE A 243 5.92 -4.43 17.16
N ILE A 244 7.05 -5.14 17.07
CA ILE A 244 8.26 -4.78 17.83
C ILE A 244 8.72 -3.37 17.45
N SER A 245 8.74 -3.04 16.17
CA SER A 245 9.13 -1.70 15.72
C SER A 245 8.15 -0.62 16.16
N GLY A 246 6.84 -0.92 16.16
CA GLY A 246 5.82 -0.04 16.73
C GLY A 246 6.03 0.20 18.23
N PHE A 247 6.28 -0.86 18.99
CA PHE A 247 6.58 -0.78 20.42
C PHE A 247 7.88 0.00 20.71
N LEU A 248 8.94 -0.23 19.94
CA LEU A 248 10.18 0.55 20.06
C LEU A 248 9.97 2.03 19.76
N SER A 249 9.06 2.35 18.86
CA SER A 249 8.66 3.73 18.55
C SER A 249 7.99 4.40 19.77
N GLU A 250 7.06 3.67 20.42
CA GLU A 250 6.40 4.13 21.64
C GLU A 250 7.40 4.38 22.78
N LEU A 251 8.34 3.47 22.97
CA LEU A 251 9.44 3.64 23.93
C LEU A 251 10.34 4.83 23.61
N ALA A 252 10.51 5.15 22.32
CA ALA A 252 11.25 6.31 21.87
C ALA A 252 10.50 7.65 22.06
N GLY A 253 9.24 7.59 22.49
CA GLY A 253 8.39 8.77 22.71
C GLY A 253 7.72 9.30 21.43
N VAL A 254 7.61 8.45 20.40
CA VAL A 254 6.89 8.76 19.15
C VAL A 254 5.81 7.74 18.88
N GLU A 255 4.85 8.07 18.01
CA GLU A 255 3.75 7.16 17.73
C GLU A 255 4.19 5.81 17.15
N PRO A 256 3.55 4.69 17.56
CA PRO A 256 3.81 3.34 17.03
C PRO A 256 3.71 3.26 15.50
N ILE A 257 2.90 4.12 14.89
CA ILE A 257 2.70 4.23 13.45
C ILE A 257 4.01 4.50 12.71
N ILE A 258 4.86 5.35 13.27
CA ILE A 258 6.17 5.70 12.69
C ILE A 258 7.08 4.48 12.69
N GLY A 259 7.12 3.73 13.79
CA GLY A 259 7.88 2.48 13.88
C GLY A 259 7.43 1.44 12.86
N ALA A 260 6.13 1.24 12.69
CA ALA A 260 5.56 0.35 11.69
C ALA A 260 5.93 0.76 10.26
N PHE A 261 5.86 2.06 9.94
CA PHE A 261 6.28 2.60 8.65
C PHE A 261 7.78 2.38 8.40
N LEU A 262 8.63 2.71 9.37
CA LEU A 262 10.09 2.49 9.28
C LEU A 262 10.43 1.01 9.12
N ALA A 263 9.69 0.10 9.79
CA ALA A 263 9.83 -1.35 9.58
C ALA A 263 9.49 -1.73 8.15
N GLY A 264 8.42 -1.17 7.57
CA GLY A 264 8.06 -1.34 6.17
C GLY A 264 9.19 -0.90 5.22
N LEU A 265 9.76 0.28 5.44
CA LEU A 265 10.91 0.78 4.67
C LEU A 265 12.16 -0.11 4.81
N GLY A 266 12.43 -0.58 6.03
CA GLY A 266 13.54 -1.48 6.28
C GLY A 266 13.37 -2.83 5.56
N LEU A 267 12.19 -3.41 5.63
CA LEU A 267 11.87 -4.69 4.99
C LEU A 267 11.65 -4.60 3.47
N ASN A 268 11.40 -3.43 2.93
CA ASN A 268 11.20 -3.19 1.50
C ASN A 268 12.33 -3.74 0.63
N LYS A 269 13.58 -3.64 1.10
CA LYS A 269 14.77 -4.17 0.39
C LYS A 269 14.93 -5.69 0.53
N VAL A 270 14.22 -6.31 1.47
CA VAL A 270 14.37 -7.73 1.82
C VAL A 270 13.22 -8.55 1.26
N ILE A 271 12.03 -7.96 1.16
CA ILE A 271 10.81 -8.61 0.65
C ILE A 271 10.55 -8.10 -0.78
N PRO A 272 10.77 -8.93 -1.81
CA PRO A 272 10.46 -8.53 -3.18
C PRO A 272 8.97 -8.26 -3.37
N HIS A 273 8.60 -7.20 -4.08
CA HIS A 273 7.21 -6.81 -4.35
C HIS A 273 6.37 -7.90 -5.05
N THR A 274 7.03 -8.81 -5.76
CA THR A 274 6.39 -9.91 -6.49
C THR A 274 6.38 -11.24 -5.73
N SER A 275 6.85 -11.24 -4.47
CA SER A 275 6.94 -12.46 -3.66
C SER A 275 5.57 -12.94 -3.17
N ILE A 276 5.45 -14.24 -2.90
CA ILE A 276 4.27 -14.83 -2.25
C ILE A 276 4.04 -14.20 -0.88
N LEU A 277 5.12 -13.89 -0.16
CA LEU A 277 5.06 -13.24 1.15
C LEU A 277 4.41 -11.86 1.04
N MET A 278 4.81 -11.03 0.06
CA MET A 278 4.20 -9.73 -0.19
C MET A 278 2.70 -9.82 -0.46
N ASN A 279 2.30 -10.76 -1.33
CA ASN A 279 0.89 -10.98 -1.64
C ASN A 279 0.07 -11.38 -0.40
N ARG A 280 0.63 -12.21 0.49
CA ARG A 280 -0.02 -12.60 1.75
C ARG A 280 -0.15 -11.43 2.71
N VAL A 281 0.91 -10.65 2.84
CA VAL A 281 0.93 -9.44 3.68
C VAL A 281 -0.17 -8.48 3.20
N ILE A 282 -0.23 -8.17 1.90
CA ILE A 282 -1.26 -7.30 1.33
C ILE A 282 -2.67 -7.89 1.53
N PHE A 283 -2.85 -9.17 1.26
CA PHE A 283 -4.15 -9.83 1.37
C PHE A 283 -4.72 -9.76 2.80
N ILE A 284 -3.95 -10.17 3.80
CA ILE A 284 -4.41 -10.20 5.18
C ILE A 284 -4.65 -8.78 5.72
N GLY A 285 -3.77 -7.84 5.37
CA GLY A 285 -3.95 -6.43 5.71
C GLY A 285 -5.27 -5.87 5.20
N ASN A 286 -5.51 -5.98 3.90
CA ASN A 286 -6.70 -5.43 3.25
C ASN A 286 -7.99 -6.17 3.60
N THR A 287 -7.92 -7.47 3.88
CA THR A 287 -9.12 -8.30 4.14
C THR A 287 -9.55 -8.26 5.60
N LEU A 288 -8.60 -8.17 6.53
CA LEU A 288 -8.89 -8.31 7.96
C LEU A 288 -8.54 -7.05 8.74
N PHE A 289 -7.26 -6.72 8.88
CA PHE A 289 -6.82 -5.72 9.86
C PHE A 289 -7.26 -4.29 9.52
N ILE A 290 -7.11 -3.87 8.27
CA ILE A 290 -7.46 -2.52 7.84
C ILE A 290 -8.96 -2.22 7.98
N PRO A 291 -9.89 -3.13 7.61
CA PRO A 291 -11.32 -2.94 7.85
C PRO A 291 -11.68 -2.73 9.32
N PHE A 292 -11.04 -3.45 10.27
CA PHE A 292 -11.26 -3.21 11.70
C PHE A 292 -10.93 -1.79 12.11
N PHE A 293 -9.80 -1.26 11.62
CA PHE A 293 -9.42 0.14 11.88
C PHE A 293 -10.44 1.12 11.29
N LEU A 294 -10.91 0.89 10.06
CA LEU A 294 -11.89 1.76 9.40
C LEU A 294 -13.23 1.81 10.13
N ILE A 295 -13.73 0.64 10.58
CA ILE A 295 -14.95 0.55 11.39
C ILE A 295 -14.74 1.26 12.73
N SER A 296 -13.62 1.02 13.41
CA SER A 296 -13.28 1.67 14.67
C SER A 296 -13.22 3.20 14.53
N ALA A 297 -12.60 3.70 13.46
CA ALA A 297 -12.58 5.14 13.17
C ALA A 297 -14.00 5.71 13.01
N GLY A 298 -14.92 4.95 12.41
CA GLY A 298 -16.33 5.31 12.35
C GLY A 298 -17.02 5.31 13.72
N MET A 299 -16.74 4.34 14.57
CA MET A 299 -17.33 4.21 15.91
C MET A 299 -17.02 5.39 16.86
N LEU A 300 -15.93 6.12 16.59
CA LEU A 300 -15.58 7.32 17.36
C LEU A 300 -16.55 8.49 17.12
N VAL A 301 -17.29 8.46 16.02
CA VAL A 301 -18.19 9.56 15.63
C VAL A 301 -19.47 9.53 16.47
N ASP A 302 -19.79 10.64 17.15
CA ASP A 302 -21.04 10.82 17.86
C ASP A 302 -22.03 11.65 17.04
N LEU A 303 -23.03 10.97 16.45
CA LEU A 303 -24.07 11.64 15.67
C LEU A 303 -24.98 12.54 16.53
N ARG A 304 -25.06 12.32 17.84
CA ARG A 304 -25.87 13.16 18.75
C ARG A 304 -25.34 14.58 18.82
N LEU A 305 -24.06 14.77 18.50
CA LEU A 305 -23.42 16.10 18.47
C LEU A 305 -24.05 17.03 17.43
N PHE A 306 -24.60 16.47 16.35
CA PHE A 306 -25.34 17.26 15.35
C PHE A 306 -26.62 17.87 15.89
N PHE A 307 -27.13 17.39 17.03
CA PHE A 307 -28.38 17.83 17.66
C PHE A 307 -28.16 18.63 18.97
N LYS A 308 -26.90 18.82 19.42
CA LYS A 308 -26.56 19.49 20.69
C LYS A 308 -26.55 21.02 20.65
N GLY A 309 -26.97 21.66 19.55
CA GLY A 309 -27.10 23.10 19.43
C GLY A 309 -26.29 23.74 18.33
N ALA A 310 -26.72 24.92 17.88
CA ALA A 310 -26.10 25.61 16.73
C ALA A 310 -24.64 26.02 16.97
N ASN A 311 -24.27 26.41 18.18
CA ASN A 311 -22.89 26.86 18.48
C ASN A 311 -21.86 25.74 18.32
N ALA A 312 -22.18 24.51 18.75
CA ALA A 312 -21.28 23.35 18.58
C ALA A 312 -21.10 23.01 17.10
N LEU A 313 -22.17 23.11 16.30
CA LEU A 313 -22.09 22.88 14.84
C LEU A 313 -21.30 23.97 14.13
N VAL A 314 -21.45 25.24 14.51
CA VAL A 314 -20.66 26.34 13.94
C VAL A 314 -19.18 26.15 14.26
N PHE A 315 -18.84 25.81 15.51
CA PHE A 315 -17.45 25.52 15.90
C PHE A 315 -16.88 24.37 15.07
N ALA A 316 -17.57 23.23 14.99
CA ALA A 316 -17.16 22.08 14.20
C ALA A 316 -17.08 22.38 12.69
N GLY A 317 -17.99 23.21 12.19
CA GLY A 317 -18.00 23.69 10.80
C GLY A 317 -16.76 24.52 10.48
N ILE A 318 -16.40 25.47 11.35
CA ILE A 318 -15.19 26.29 11.20
C ILE A 318 -13.94 25.40 11.24
N LEU A 319 -13.84 24.47 12.22
CA LEU A 319 -12.74 23.52 12.29
C LEU A 319 -12.59 22.72 11.00
N SER A 320 -13.72 22.20 10.47
CA SER A 320 -13.74 21.41 9.26
C SER A 320 -13.30 22.22 8.03
N VAL A 321 -13.81 23.42 7.89
CA VAL A 321 -13.44 24.32 6.77
C VAL A 321 -11.97 24.68 6.83
N VAL A 322 -11.46 25.05 8.01
CA VAL A 322 -10.04 25.40 8.21
C VAL A 322 -9.14 24.19 7.91
N GLY A 323 -9.47 23.01 8.45
CA GLY A 323 -8.71 21.78 8.19
C GLY A 323 -8.65 21.44 6.70
N LEU A 324 -9.78 21.47 6.00
CA LEU A 324 -9.85 21.17 4.57
C LEU A 324 -9.14 22.23 3.72
N LEU A 325 -9.38 23.52 3.98
CA LEU A 325 -8.81 24.63 3.22
C LEU A 325 -7.30 24.68 3.33
N THR A 326 -6.76 24.56 4.53
CA THR A 326 -5.31 24.65 4.76
C THR A 326 -4.56 23.52 4.10
N LYS A 327 -5.11 22.29 4.14
CA LYS A 327 -4.55 21.13 3.43
C LYS A 327 -4.66 21.28 1.91
N TYR A 328 -5.77 21.82 1.41
CA TYR A 328 -5.91 22.10 -0.01
C TYR A 328 -4.90 23.16 -0.48
N LEU A 329 -4.68 24.23 0.30
CA LEU A 329 -3.68 25.27 0.01
C LEU A 329 -2.27 24.68 -0.03
N ALA A 330 -1.91 23.81 0.91
CA ALA A 330 -0.60 23.14 0.92
C ALA A 330 -0.41 22.27 -0.34
N ALA A 331 -1.44 21.48 -0.71
CA ALA A 331 -1.41 20.66 -1.92
C ALA A 331 -1.38 21.51 -3.19
N TRP A 332 -2.13 22.60 -3.24
CA TRP A 332 -2.15 23.55 -4.35
C TRP A 332 -0.79 24.20 -4.55
N LEU A 333 -0.19 24.75 -3.48
CA LEU A 333 1.11 25.40 -3.54
C LEU A 333 2.21 24.41 -3.98
N SER A 334 2.18 23.19 -3.45
CA SER A 334 3.09 22.11 -3.91
C SER A 334 2.89 21.81 -5.39
N SER A 335 1.65 21.82 -5.87
CA SER A 335 1.35 21.57 -7.28
C SER A 335 1.86 22.69 -8.19
N VAL A 336 1.85 23.94 -7.74
CA VAL A 336 2.40 25.09 -8.47
C VAL A 336 3.94 24.99 -8.53
N ILE A 337 4.58 24.73 -7.37
CA ILE A 337 6.05 24.65 -7.28
C ILE A 337 6.61 23.51 -8.15
N TYR A 338 5.98 22.33 -8.10
CA TYR A 338 6.51 21.13 -8.76
C TYR A 338 5.78 20.77 -10.06
N LYS A 339 4.90 21.63 -10.55
CA LYS A 339 4.11 21.43 -11.78
C LYS A 339 3.40 20.08 -11.79
N TYR A 340 2.71 19.76 -10.71
CA TYR A 340 1.86 18.58 -10.65
C TYR A 340 0.58 18.79 -11.46
N THR A 341 0.09 17.72 -12.05
CA THR A 341 -1.20 17.70 -12.73
C THR A 341 -2.36 17.92 -11.75
N LYS A 342 -3.53 18.29 -12.25
CA LYS A 342 -4.75 18.42 -11.42
C LYS A 342 -5.05 17.15 -10.62
N TYR A 343 -4.82 15.98 -11.19
CA TYR A 343 -5.10 14.72 -10.52
C TYR A 343 -4.04 14.39 -9.46
N GLU A 344 -2.76 14.66 -9.73
CA GLU A 344 -1.68 14.54 -8.75
C GLU A 344 -1.90 15.47 -7.55
N ARG A 345 -2.29 16.74 -7.80
CA ARG A 345 -2.67 17.66 -6.72
C ARG A 345 -3.81 17.12 -5.86
N ASN A 346 -4.85 16.59 -6.50
CA ASN A 346 -6.00 16.05 -5.79
C ASN A 346 -5.64 14.79 -4.99
N ILE A 347 -4.69 13.95 -5.46
CA ILE A 347 -4.16 12.83 -4.66
C ILE A 347 -3.39 13.34 -3.44
N ILE A 348 -2.52 14.33 -3.60
CA ILE A 348 -1.79 14.95 -2.48
C ILE A 348 -2.78 15.46 -1.44
N PHE A 349 -3.79 16.23 -1.87
CA PHE A 349 -4.83 16.73 -0.99
C PHE A 349 -5.61 15.59 -0.33
N GLY A 350 -6.10 14.63 -1.12
CA GLY A 350 -6.91 13.51 -0.63
C GLY A 350 -6.19 12.66 0.40
N LEU A 351 -4.90 12.36 0.20
CA LEU A 351 -4.09 11.59 1.14
C LEU A 351 -3.68 12.38 2.39
N SER A 352 -3.58 13.72 2.29
CA SER A 352 -3.13 14.56 3.40
C SER A 352 -4.24 15.21 4.21
N VAL A 353 -5.51 15.12 3.79
CA VAL A 353 -6.61 15.82 4.44
C VAL A 353 -7.28 15.03 5.56
N SER A 354 -7.14 13.71 5.60
CA SER A 354 -7.78 12.88 6.62
C SER A 354 -7.10 13.02 7.98
N HIS A 355 -7.92 13.29 8.98
CA HIS A 355 -7.53 13.38 10.38
C HIS A 355 -8.05 12.12 11.10
N ALA A 356 -7.26 11.54 12.01
CA ALA A 356 -7.68 10.39 12.81
C ALA A 356 -6.89 10.27 14.13
N ALA A 357 -6.07 9.22 14.30
CA ALA A 357 -5.45 8.85 15.57
C ALA A 357 -4.58 9.96 16.17
N ALA A 358 -3.65 10.53 15.39
CA ALA A 358 -2.77 11.60 15.87
C ALA A 358 -3.56 12.85 16.32
N THR A 359 -4.58 13.20 15.56
CA THR A 359 -5.52 14.29 15.90
C THR A 359 -6.20 14.05 17.25
N LEU A 360 -6.73 12.83 17.47
CA LEU A 360 -7.37 12.47 18.73
C LEU A 360 -6.39 12.46 19.90
N ALA A 361 -5.16 12.00 19.67
CA ALA A 361 -4.12 12.00 20.70
C ALA A 361 -3.82 13.43 21.20
N ILE A 362 -3.66 14.38 20.27
CA ILE A 362 -3.42 15.79 20.60
C ILE A 362 -4.58 16.37 21.41
N ILE A 363 -5.81 16.12 20.96
CA ILE A 363 -7.00 16.66 21.62
C ILE A 363 -7.20 16.03 22.99
N LYS A 364 -6.99 14.72 23.12
CA LYS A 364 -7.08 14.04 24.41
C LYS A 364 -6.05 14.55 25.41
N VAL A 365 -4.80 14.65 25.01
CA VAL A 365 -3.75 15.22 25.87
C VAL A 365 -4.09 16.66 26.26
N GLY A 366 -4.52 17.50 25.31
CA GLY A 366 -4.93 18.88 25.61
C GLY A 366 -6.11 18.96 26.56
N PHE A 367 -7.05 18.01 26.50
CA PHE A 367 -8.17 17.91 27.44
C PHE A 367 -7.69 17.45 28.83
N ASP A 368 -6.85 16.42 28.90
CA ASP A 368 -6.34 15.86 30.14
C ASP A 368 -5.49 16.88 30.93
N ILE A 369 -4.77 17.78 30.24
CA ILE A 369 -3.99 18.88 30.87
C ILE A 369 -4.82 20.17 31.04
N GLY A 370 -6.13 20.14 30.79
CA GLY A 370 -7.06 21.25 31.03
C GLY A 370 -7.00 22.41 30.02
N LEU A 371 -6.36 22.22 28.86
CA LEU A 371 -6.30 23.23 27.80
C LEU A 371 -7.56 23.26 26.92
N PHE A 372 -8.30 22.16 26.81
CA PHE A 372 -9.48 22.02 25.97
C PHE A 372 -10.71 21.64 26.76
N ASP A 373 -11.87 22.06 26.29
CA ASP A 373 -13.19 21.68 26.78
C ASP A 373 -13.81 20.55 25.92
N GLN A 374 -14.98 20.07 26.34
CA GLN A 374 -15.73 19.03 25.62
C GLN A 374 -16.17 19.48 24.21
N ASN A 375 -16.33 20.78 23.95
CA ASN A 375 -16.73 21.29 22.64
C ASN A 375 -15.59 21.10 21.61
N VAL A 376 -14.35 21.25 22.04
CA VAL A 376 -13.18 21.01 21.18
C VAL A 376 -13.10 19.54 20.78
N ILE A 377 -13.31 18.62 21.73
CA ILE A 377 -13.37 17.18 21.43
C ILE A 377 -14.47 16.89 20.42
N ASN A 378 -15.68 17.38 20.68
CA ASN A 378 -16.83 17.17 19.85
C ASN A 378 -16.63 17.73 18.42
N GLY A 379 -16.14 18.97 18.31
CA GLY A 379 -15.84 19.58 17.02
C GLY A 379 -14.78 18.82 16.22
N THR A 380 -13.78 18.30 16.93
CA THR A 380 -12.73 17.48 16.30
C THR A 380 -13.25 16.15 15.77
N ILE A 381 -14.17 15.50 16.48
CA ILE A 381 -14.81 14.26 16.01
C ILE A 381 -15.55 14.51 14.69
N ILE A 382 -16.27 15.64 14.59
CA ILE A 382 -16.95 16.03 13.34
C ILE A 382 -15.92 16.32 12.22
N LEU A 383 -14.84 17.03 12.53
CA LEU A 383 -13.75 17.25 11.57
C LEU A 383 -13.19 15.92 11.05
N ILE A 384 -12.96 14.95 11.94
CA ILE A 384 -12.46 13.60 11.56
C ILE A 384 -13.41 12.96 10.56
N LEU A 385 -14.72 12.93 10.85
CA LEU A 385 -15.72 12.36 9.94
C LEU A 385 -15.69 13.04 8.57
N VAL A 386 -15.78 14.37 8.55
CA VAL A 386 -15.83 15.15 7.30
C VAL A 386 -14.54 14.96 6.50
N SER A 387 -13.39 15.05 7.16
CA SER A 387 -12.09 14.91 6.50
C SER A 387 -11.85 13.51 5.94
N CYS A 388 -12.27 12.46 6.65
CA CYS A 388 -12.18 11.08 6.17
C CYS A 388 -13.08 10.83 4.96
N LEU A 389 -14.30 11.37 4.93
CA LEU A 389 -15.20 11.28 3.79
C LEU A 389 -14.61 12.01 2.58
N VAL A 390 -14.18 13.27 2.74
CA VAL A 390 -13.57 14.06 1.66
C VAL A 390 -12.30 13.37 1.14
N SER A 391 -11.43 12.90 2.02
CA SER A 391 -10.21 12.16 1.69
C SER A 391 -10.52 10.99 0.75
N SER A 392 -11.45 10.13 1.15
CA SER A 392 -11.78 8.92 0.39
C SER A 392 -12.36 9.23 -0.98
N PHE A 393 -13.31 10.18 -1.08
CA PHE A 393 -13.92 10.57 -2.36
C PHE A 393 -12.91 11.22 -3.32
N VAL A 394 -12.09 12.14 -2.80
CA VAL A 394 -11.13 12.86 -3.65
C VAL A 394 -10.03 11.91 -4.11
N THR A 395 -9.51 11.09 -3.20
CA THR A 395 -8.46 10.11 -3.53
C THR A 395 -8.94 9.10 -4.56
N GLU A 396 -10.15 8.53 -4.41
CA GLU A 396 -10.66 7.55 -5.37
C GLU A 396 -10.80 8.14 -6.77
N ARG A 397 -11.42 9.33 -6.88
CA ARG A 397 -11.59 9.99 -8.18
C ARG A 397 -10.25 10.32 -8.84
N ALA A 398 -9.29 10.80 -8.06
CA ALA A 398 -7.97 11.16 -8.56
C ALA A 398 -7.15 9.93 -8.94
N ALA A 399 -7.10 8.91 -8.08
CA ALA A 399 -6.37 7.66 -8.32
C ALA A 399 -6.91 6.92 -9.56
N ARG A 400 -8.24 6.86 -9.73
CA ARG A 400 -8.88 6.29 -10.91
C ARG A 400 -8.44 6.98 -12.20
N LYS A 401 -8.38 8.32 -12.21
CA LYS A 401 -7.94 9.09 -13.38
C LYS A 401 -6.46 8.90 -13.68
N ILE A 402 -5.61 8.87 -12.65
CA ILE A 402 -4.18 8.59 -12.81
C ILE A 402 -3.97 7.17 -13.33
N ALA A 403 -4.66 6.16 -12.78
CA ALA A 403 -4.57 4.79 -13.25
C ALA A 403 -4.96 4.62 -14.73
N ILE A 404 -5.97 5.38 -15.19
CA ILE A 404 -6.35 5.41 -16.60
C ILE A 404 -5.25 6.09 -17.43
N GLN A 405 -4.77 7.27 -17.03
CA GLN A 405 -3.71 7.99 -17.74
C GLN A 405 -2.41 7.20 -17.82
N GLU A 406 -2.02 6.49 -16.75
CA GLU A 406 -0.84 5.63 -16.75
C GLU A 406 -0.99 4.40 -17.66
N LYS A 407 -2.23 3.94 -17.89
CA LYS A 407 -2.53 2.88 -18.87
C LYS A 407 -2.55 3.40 -20.31
N GLU A 408 -3.10 4.61 -20.52
CA GLU A 408 -3.25 5.25 -21.84
C GLU A 408 -2.00 6.02 -22.27
N ALA A 409 -1.15 6.45 -21.32
CA ALA A 409 0.11 7.07 -21.67
C ALA A 409 0.89 6.09 -22.56
N PRO A 410 1.27 6.51 -23.79
CA PRO A 410 2.21 5.73 -24.57
C PRO A 410 3.39 5.53 -23.63
N ARG A 411 3.61 4.27 -23.20
CA ARG A 411 4.75 3.95 -22.37
C ARG A 411 5.92 4.54 -23.13
N LYS A 412 6.43 5.70 -22.66
CA LYS A 412 7.70 6.20 -23.15
C LYS A 412 8.59 4.99 -23.22
N SER A 413 9.16 4.73 -24.34
CA SER A 413 10.22 3.75 -24.53
C SER A 413 11.44 4.19 -23.71
N SER A 414 11.24 4.39 -22.41
CA SER A 414 12.31 4.38 -21.45
C SER A 414 12.76 2.94 -21.45
N GLU A 415 13.79 2.66 -22.30
CA GLU A 415 14.63 1.49 -22.20
C GLU A 415 13.88 0.30 -21.56
N ARG A 416 12.87 -0.24 -22.27
CA ARG A 416 12.38 -1.56 -21.91
C ARG A 416 13.57 -2.45 -22.09
N LEU A 417 14.11 -2.86 -20.95
CA LEU A 417 15.11 -3.90 -20.92
C LEU A 417 14.53 -5.07 -21.71
N GLU A 418 14.92 -5.21 -22.98
CA GLU A 418 14.45 -6.32 -23.84
C GLU A 418 15.13 -7.60 -23.40
N ARG A 419 14.63 -8.17 -22.32
CA ARG A 419 15.12 -9.41 -21.73
C ARG A 419 14.24 -10.56 -22.17
N ILE A 420 14.81 -11.45 -22.97
CA ILE A 420 14.12 -12.60 -23.51
C ILE A 420 14.50 -13.84 -22.70
N LEU A 421 13.50 -14.51 -22.12
CA LEU A 421 13.66 -15.77 -21.39
C LEU A 421 13.34 -16.93 -22.33
N ILE A 422 14.23 -17.91 -22.38
CA ILE A 422 14.07 -19.11 -23.20
C ILE A 422 14.07 -20.35 -22.29
N PRO A 423 12.91 -20.85 -21.83
CA PRO A 423 12.84 -22.10 -21.09
C PRO A 423 13.25 -23.28 -21.99
N VAL A 424 14.30 -23.96 -21.59
CA VAL A 424 14.89 -25.06 -22.37
C VAL A 424 14.32 -26.38 -21.88
N SER A 425 13.48 -27.00 -22.71
CA SER A 425 12.93 -28.34 -22.44
C SER A 425 13.58 -29.44 -23.29
N ASN A 426 14.19 -29.09 -24.43
CA ASN A 426 14.95 -29.98 -25.28
C ASN A 426 16.21 -29.27 -25.80
N PRO A 427 17.41 -29.79 -25.54
CA PRO A 427 18.67 -29.22 -25.99
C PRO A 427 18.76 -29.01 -27.51
N ASP A 428 18.17 -29.88 -28.33
CA ASP A 428 18.28 -29.85 -29.79
C ASP A 428 17.68 -28.62 -30.45
N ASN A 429 16.73 -27.97 -29.77
CA ASN A 429 16.04 -26.79 -30.31
C ASN A 429 16.60 -25.45 -29.80
N ILE A 430 17.55 -25.49 -28.88
CA ILE A 430 18.02 -24.27 -28.20
C ILE A 430 18.69 -23.31 -29.18
N GLN A 431 19.53 -23.80 -30.11
CA GLN A 431 20.19 -22.95 -31.09
C GLN A 431 19.17 -22.13 -31.90
N ARG A 432 18.13 -22.79 -32.42
CA ARG A 432 17.09 -22.12 -33.24
C ARG A 432 16.29 -21.10 -32.45
N LEU A 433 16.04 -21.35 -31.16
CA LEU A 433 15.35 -20.40 -30.29
C LEU A 433 16.21 -19.18 -29.97
N ILE A 434 17.52 -19.39 -29.75
CA ILE A 434 18.45 -18.28 -29.52
C ILE A 434 18.61 -17.46 -30.80
N ASP A 435 18.74 -18.09 -31.97
CA ASP A 435 18.81 -17.40 -33.26
C ASP A 435 17.56 -16.52 -33.48
N LEU A 436 16.37 -17.06 -33.18
CA LEU A 436 15.13 -16.30 -33.24
C LEU A 436 15.10 -15.14 -32.23
N ALA A 437 15.52 -15.40 -31.00
CA ALA A 437 15.60 -14.36 -29.97
C ALA A 437 16.53 -13.23 -30.37
N LEU A 438 17.65 -13.55 -31.02
CA LEU A 438 18.60 -12.56 -31.55
C LEU A 438 18.04 -11.74 -32.72
N LEU A 439 17.13 -12.31 -33.51
CA LEU A 439 16.44 -11.60 -34.58
C LEU A 439 15.34 -10.67 -34.06
N ILE A 440 14.62 -11.09 -33.02
CA ILE A 440 13.52 -10.31 -32.44
C ILE A 440 14.05 -9.19 -31.53
N LYS A 441 15.19 -9.40 -30.90
CA LYS A 441 15.80 -8.43 -29.99
C LYS A 441 16.34 -7.23 -30.77
N ASP A 442 16.10 -6.00 -30.27
CA ASP A 442 16.73 -4.80 -30.80
C ASP A 442 18.27 -4.95 -30.77
N GLN A 443 18.88 -4.71 -31.92
CA GLN A 443 20.35 -4.83 -32.08
C GLN A 443 21.13 -3.86 -31.18
N ASN A 444 20.51 -2.75 -30.80
CA ASN A 444 21.10 -1.74 -29.91
C ASN A 444 20.85 -2.01 -28.42
N SER A 445 20.05 -3.02 -28.07
CA SER A 445 19.76 -3.33 -26.68
C SER A 445 20.95 -4.00 -25.98
N PRO A 446 21.49 -3.45 -24.87
CA PRO A 446 22.63 -4.01 -24.15
C PRO A 446 22.27 -5.24 -23.30
N GLU A 447 20.98 -5.61 -23.25
CA GLU A 447 20.47 -6.66 -22.36
C GLU A 447 20.83 -8.06 -22.83
N ALA A 448 20.95 -9.00 -21.88
CA ALA A 448 21.23 -10.38 -22.18
C ALA A 448 19.99 -11.17 -22.64
N ILE A 449 20.20 -12.28 -23.32
CA ILE A 449 19.21 -13.35 -23.53
C ILE A 449 19.40 -14.37 -22.40
N TYR A 450 18.31 -14.86 -21.84
CA TYR A 450 18.29 -15.70 -20.66
C TYR A 450 17.78 -17.12 -20.98
N PRO A 451 18.62 -18.06 -21.44
CA PRO A 451 18.26 -19.48 -21.46
C PRO A 451 18.04 -19.98 -20.03
N LEU A 452 16.88 -20.57 -19.76
CA LEU A 452 16.50 -21.11 -18.46
C LEU A 452 16.43 -22.64 -18.51
N SER A 453 17.34 -23.31 -17.81
CA SER A 453 17.20 -24.72 -17.47
C SER A 453 16.36 -24.84 -16.22
N ILE A 454 15.18 -25.47 -16.35
CA ILE A 454 14.28 -25.70 -15.24
C ILE A 454 13.91 -27.18 -15.16
N VAL A 455 13.99 -27.73 -13.96
CA VAL A 455 13.72 -29.13 -13.67
C VAL A 455 12.77 -29.18 -12.48
N GLU A 456 11.85 -30.15 -12.50
CA GLU A 456 11.03 -30.45 -11.33
C GLU A 456 11.90 -31.02 -10.22
N ASP A 457 11.53 -30.75 -8.97
CA ASP A 457 12.25 -31.22 -7.78
C ASP A 457 11.99 -32.72 -7.59
N ASP A 458 12.78 -33.53 -8.30
CA ASP A 458 12.77 -34.99 -8.24
C ASP A 458 14.18 -35.54 -7.94
N ALA A 459 14.28 -36.83 -7.67
CA ALA A 459 15.54 -37.50 -7.29
C ALA A 459 16.66 -37.36 -8.34
N ASP A 460 16.32 -37.12 -9.61
CA ASP A 460 17.26 -37.01 -10.73
C ASP A 460 17.49 -35.56 -11.18
N ALA A 461 17.02 -34.58 -10.40
CA ALA A 461 17.06 -33.16 -10.76
C ALA A 461 18.47 -32.65 -11.07
N ASP A 462 19.45 -33.00 -10.26
CA ASP A 462 20.85 -32.56 -10.43
C ASP A 462 21.49 -33.11 -11.71
N GLU A 463 21.20 -34.35 -12.07
CA GLU A 463 21.74 -34.99 -13.30
C GLU A 463 21.13 -34.34 -14.55
N LYS A 464 19.80 -34.15 -14.56
CA LYS A 464 19.07 -33.46 -15.63
C LYS A 464 19.55 -32.02 -15.83
N ILE A 465 19.77 -31.27 -14.75
CA ILE A 465 20.32 -29.91 -14.79
C ILE A 465 21.73 -29.88 -15.41
N ASN A 466 22.58 -30.79 -14.99
CA ASN A 466 23.95 -30.85 -15.48
C ASN A 466 24.05 -31.20 -16.97
N LEU A 467 23.17 -32.06 -17.46
CA LEU A 467 23.11 -32.44 -18.87
C LEU A 467 22.65 -31.26 -19.75
N VAL A 468 21.57 -30.61 -19.38
CA VAL A 468 21.06 -29.41 -20.09
C VAL A 468 22.05 -28.26 -20.01
N ARG A 469 22.75 -28.13 -18.88
CA ARG A 469 23.79 -27.10 -18.69
C ARG A 469 24.91 -27.18 -19.73
N LYS A 470 25.51 -28.35 -19.90
CA LYS A 470 26.66 -28.52 -20.83
C LYS A 470 26.30 -28.10 -22.25
N VAL A 471 25.08 -28.43 -22.69
CA VAL A 471 24.61 -28.06 -24.03
C VAL A 471 24.32 -26.56 -24.12
N VAL A 472 23.69 -25.98 -23.11
CA VAL A 472 23.33 -24.54 -23.09
C VAL A 472 24.59 -23.67 -22.98
N GLU A 473 25.55 -24.06 -22.13
CA GLU A 473 26.82 -23.35 -21.97
C GLU A 473 27.66 -23.43 -23.28
N GLY A 474 27.70 -24.57 -23.95
CA GLY A 474 28.40 -24.73 -25.23
C GLY A 474 27.82 -23.86 -26.36
N VAL A 475 26.49 -23.74 -26.41
CA VAL A 475 25.82 -22.84 -27.36
C VAL A 475 26.04 -21.37 -26.98
N ALA A 476 25.99 -21.04 -25.68
CA ALA A 476 26.24 -19.69 -25.18
C ALA A 476 27.68 -19.20 -25.48
N GLU A 477 28.68 -20.08 -25.34
CA GLU A 477 30.11 -19.78 -25.68
C GLU A 477 30.29 -19.51 -27.18
N GLN A 478 29.61 -20.27 -28.05
CA GLN A 478 29.67 -20.03 -29.51
C GLN A 478 29.07 -18.66 -29.88
N ILE A 479 28.07 -18.16 -29.15
CA ILE A 479 27.42 -16.90 -29.43
C ILE A 479 28.17 -15.71 -28.77
N ALA A 480 28.77 -15.92 -27.59
CA ALA A 480 29.51 -14.91 -26.86
C ALA A 480 30.77 -14.42 -27.65
N SER A 481 31.27 -15.18 -28.63
CA SER A 481 32.31 -14.74 -29.56
C SER A 481 31.90 -13.57 -30.46
N GLY A 482 30.59 -13.14 -30.44
CA GLY A 482 30.00 -12.12 -31.29
C GLY A 482 29.49 -10.88 -30.56
N ASP A 483 30.07 -10.46 -29.43
CA ASP A 483 29.67 -9.26 -28.64
C ASP A 483 28.21 -9.25 -28.08
N LYS A 484 27.56 -10.42 -28.10
CA LYS A 484 26.17 -10.60 -27.62
C LYS A 484 26.14 -11.32 -26.28
N LYS A 485 25.48 -10.72 -25.29
CA LYS A 485 25.39 -11.27 -23.93
C LYS A 485 24.33 -12.36 -23.83
N VAL A 486 24.74 -13.56 -23.42
CA VAL A 486 23.85 -14.67 -23.07
C VAL A 486 24.15 -15.08 -21.63
N GLU A 487 23.14 -15.09 -20.77
CA GLU A 487 23.25 -15.45 -19.34
C GLU A 487 22.40 -16.68 -19.04
N VAL A 488 23.03 -17.79 -18.71
CA VAL A 488 22.36 -19.07 -18.47
C VAL A 488 21.82 -19.11 -17.05
N LEU A 489 20.49 -19.29 -16.91
CA LEU A 489 19.80 -19.43 -15.63
C LEU A 489 19.48 -20.89 -15.34
N LYS A 490 19.55 -21.26 -14.05
CA LYS A 490 19.23 -22.61 -13.54
C LYS A 490 18.23 -22.50 -12.40
N LYS A 491 17.24 -23.39 -12.40
CA LYS A 491 16.25 -23.41 -11.33
C LYS A 491 15.66 -24.80 -11.14
N VAL A 492 15.53 -25.21 -9.89
CA VAL A 492 14.68 -26.32 -9.46
C VAL A 492 13.38 -25.73 -8.92
N ASP A 493 12.24 -26.27 -9.31
CA ASP A 493 10.95 -25.79 -8.85
C ASP A 493 9.92 -26.93 -8.81
N LEU A 494 8.90 -26.81 -7.95
CA LEU A 494 7.81 -27.78 -7.85
C LEU A 494 6.94 -27.86 -9.11
N SER A 495 6.98 -26.84 -9.97
CA SER A 495 6.27 -26.76 -11.24
C SER A 495 7.08 -25.96 -12.25
N ILE A 496 7.28 -26.52 -13.43
CA ILE A 496 7.99 -25.84 -14.54
C ILE A 496 7.36 -24.48 -14.85
N VAL A 497 6.02 -24.40 -14.90
CA VAL A 497 5.28 -23.16 -15.20
C VAL A 497 5.53 -22.08 -14.13
N ASP A 498 5.42 -22.46 -12.87
CA ASP A 498 5.61 -21.52 -11.76
C ASP A 498 7.06 -21.06 -11.64
N GLY A 499 7.99 -21.95 -11.95
CA GLY A 499 9.40 -21.61 -12.02
C GLY A 499 9.74 -20.63 -13.16
N ILE A 500 9.14 -20.82 -14.34
CA ILE A 500 9.28 -19.89 -15.46
C ILE A 500 8.71 -18.51 -15.07
N VAL A 501 7.50 -18.45 -14.53
CA VAL A 501 6.84 -17.19 -14.13
C VAL A 501 7.62 -16.48 -13.02
N ARG A 502 8.14 -17.21 -12.04
CA ARG A 502 8.98 -16.65 -10.97
C ARG A 502 10.30 -16.09 -11.51
N THR A 503 10.94 -16.82 -12.41
CA THR A 503 12.20 -16.36 -13.04
C THR A 503 11.94 -15.14 -13.91
N ALA A 504 10.88 -15.14 -14.69
CA ALA A 504 10.50 -14.00 -15.53
C ALA A 504 10.27 -12.72 -14.69
N LYS A 505 9.67 -12.86 -13.52
CA LYS A 505 9.50 -11.73 -12.58
C LYS A 505 10.82 -11.30 -11.93
N ALA A 506 11.63 -12.24 -11.48
CA ALA A 506 12.89 -11.97 -10.77
C ALA A 506 13.90 -11.22 -11.65
N TYR A 507 13.98 -11.57 -12.93
CA TYR A 507 14.91 -10.96 -13.89
C TYR A 507 14.28 -9.86 -14.73
N SER A 508 13.04 -9.43 -14.40
CA SER A 508 12.30 -8.41 -15.16
C SER A 508 12.22 -8.72 -16.65
N ILE A 509 11.96 -9.98 -16.97
CA ILE A 509 11.84 -10.47 -18.34
C ILE A 509 10.67 -9.78 -19.04
N SER A 510 10.88 -9.38 -20.28
CA SER A 510 9.86 -8.78 -21.13
C SER A 510 9.11 -9.82 -21.96
N ASP A 511 9.83 -10.82 -22.46
CA ASP A 511 9.32 -11.82 -23.40
C ASP A 511 9.75 -13.23 -23.03
N ILE A 512 8.84 -14.17 -23.19
CA ILE A 512 9.11 -15.61 -22.98
C ILE A 512 8.99 -16.31 -24.31
N LEU A 513 10.05 -16.95 -24.76
CA LEU A 513 10.12 -17.72 -26.01
C LEU A 513 10.08 -19.21 -25.69
N ILE A 514 8.99 -19.90 -26.01
CA ILE A 514 8.80 -21.32 -25.70
C ILE A 514 8.60 -22.17 -26.95
N THR A 515 9.04 -23.42 -26.91
CA THR A 515 8.93 -24.35 -28.05
C THR A 515 7.49 -24.86 -28.21
N TYR A 516 7.00 -24.93 -29.44
CA TYR A 516 5.78 -25.64 -29.78
C TYR A 516 5.97 -27.16 -29.70
N LYS A 517 5.14 -27.86 -28.91
CA LYS A 517 5.11 -29.32 -28.84
C LYS A 517 3.81 -29.86 -29.47
N PRO A 518 3.86 -30.60 -30.61
CA PRO A 518 2.67 -31.01 -31.33
C PRO A 518 1.94 -32.22 -30.70
N HIS A 519 2.56 -32.95 -29.79
CA HIS A 519 1.97 -34.16 -29.23
C HIS A 519 1.39 -33.95 -27.83
N GLN A 520 0.10 -34.29 -27.67
CA GLN A 520 -0.57 -34.36 -26.38
C GLN A 520 -0.24 -35.70 -25.73
N THR A 521 0.50 -35.68 -24.61
CA THR A 521 0.63 -36.83 -23.70
C THR A 521 -0.58 -36.88 -22.77
N ALA A 522 -0.95 -38.07 -22.25
CA ALA A 522 -2.05 -38.23 -21.29
C ALA A 522 -1.91 -37.31 -20.06
N SER A 523 -0.68 -37.02 -19.63
CA SER A 523 -0.35 -36.04 -18.59
C SER A 523 -0.75 -34.61 -18.99
N ASN A 524 -0.56 -34.20 -20.25
CA ASN A 524 -0.95 -32.85 -20.72
C ASN A 524 -2.47 -32.67 -20.81
N ILE A 525 -3.24 -33.76 -20.94
CA ILE A 525 -4.70 -33.73 -20.93
C ILE A 525 -5.22 -33.51 -19.50
N MET A 526 -4.57 -34.10 -18.49
CA MET A 526 -5.01 -34.01 -17.09
C MET A 526 -4.48 -32.72 -16.36
N PHE A 527 -3.27 -32.25 -16.68
CA PHE A 527 -2.61 -31.13 -15.95
C PHE A 527 -2.44 -29.86 -16.77
N GLY A 528 -2.93 -29.83 -18.01
CA GLY A 528 -2.82 -28.68 -18.93
C GLY A 528 -1.46 -28.58 -19.63
N ASN A 529 -1.45 -27.93 -20.80
CA ASN A 529 -0.23 -27.67 -21.57
C ASN A 529 0.56 -26.52 -20.91
N VAL A 530 1.89 -26.65 -20.83
CA VAL A 530 2.81 -25.61 -20.30
C VAL A 530 2.53 -24.25 -20.95
N ALA A 531 2.31 -24.20 -22.26
CA ALA A 531 1.98 -22.97 -22.98
C ALA A 531 0.64 -22.37 -22.53
N GLY A 532 -0.41 -23.18 -22.39
CA GLY A 532 -1.73 -22.73 -21.94
C GLY A 532 -1.69 -22.20 -20.50
N ASN A 533 -0.99 -22.89 -19.60
CA ASN A 533 -0.84 -22.46 -18.21
C ASN A 533 0.02 -21.19 -18.09
N LEU A 534 1.05 -21.02 -18.94
CA LEU A 534 1.83 -19.79 -19.01
C LEU A 534 1.00 -18.61 -19.50
N LEU A 535 0.14 -18.80 -20.51
CA LEU A 535 -0.76 -17.75 -21.00
C LEU A 535 -1.71 -17.21 -19.92
N VAL A 536 -2.13 -18.09 -19.01
CA VAL A 536 -3.01 -17.69 -17.88
C VAL A 536 -2.23 -17.01 -16.74
N LYS A 537 -1.02 -17.54 -16.42
CA LYS A 537 -0.26 -17.12 -15.23
C LYS A 537 0.76 -16.00 -15.49
N SER A 538 1.19 -15.82 -16.74
CA SER A 538 2.24 -14.83 -17.11
C SER A 538 1.63 -13.51 -17.57
N LYS A 539 2.34 -12.41 -17.27
CA LYS A 539 2.03 -11.07 -17.78
C LYS A 539 2.99 -10.63 -18.91
N GLN A 540 3.97 -11.46 -19.21
CA GLN A 540 4.95 -11.24 -20.27
C GLN A 540 4.35 -11.60 -21.65
N ALA A 541 4.92 -11.04 -22.71
CA ALA A 541 4.59 -11.51 -24.04
C ALA A 541 5.14 -12.95 -24.22
N ILE A 542 4.30 -13.85 -24.74
CA ILE A 542 4.69 -15.23 -24.96
C ILE A 542 4.74 -15.47 -26.47
N ILE A 543 5.91 -15.88 -26.93
CA ILE A 543 6.18 -16.21 -28.33
C ILE A 543 6.33 -17.72 -28.44
N ILE A 544 5.52 -18.34 -29.29
CA ILE A 544 5.48 -19.80 -29.48
C ILE A 544 5.84 -20.12 -30.95
N PRO A 545 7.13 -20.19 -31.30
CA PRO A 545 7.54 -20.47 -32.65
C PRO A 545 7.41 -21.96 -33.00
N LYS A 546 6.97 -22.24 -34.22
CA LYS A 546 7.05 -23.55 -34.87
C LYS A 546 8.08 -23.46 -35.99
N ILE A 547 9.34 -23.69 -35.63
CA ILE A 547 10.48 -23.58 -36.58
C ILE A 547 10.73 -24.95 -37.18
N LEU A 548 10.39 -25.12 -38.46
CA LEU A 548 10.58 -26.38 -39.21
C LEU A 548 11.86 -26.35 -40.06
N GLN A 549 12.37 -25.17 -40.41
CA GLN A 549 13.55 -24.96 -41.25
C GLN A 549 14.43 -23.84 -40.70
N PRO A 550 15.69 -23.72 -41.08
CA PRO A 550 16.58 -22.64 -40.66
C PRO A 550 16.00 -21.26 -40.98
N LEU A 551 16.14 -20.30 -40.07
CA LEU A 551 15.54 -18.96 -40.18
C LEU A 551 16.01 -18.17 -41.41
N ASN A 552 17.28 -18.38 -41.84
CA ASN A 552 17.87 -17.74 -43.01
C ASN A 552 17.28 -18.21 -44.35
N THR A 553 16.43 -19.22 -44.35
CA THR A 553 15.77 -19.75 -45.56
C THR A 553 14.43 -19.08 -45.85
N PHE A 554 13.88 -18.28 -44.93
CA PHE A 554 12.62 -17.59 -45.14
C PHE A 554 12.78 -16.40 -46.09
N LYS A 555 11.96 -16.38 -47.15
CA LYS A 555 11.94 -15.31 -48.15
C LYS A 555 10.78 -14.33 -47.95
N ARG A 556 9.75 -14.68 -47.22
CA ARG A 556 8.57 -13.85 -46.97
C ARG A 556 8.06 -14.04 -45.55
N LEU A 557 7.66 -12.95 -44.93
CA LEU A 557 6.92 -12.92 -43.65
C LEU A 557 5.50 -12.47 -43.93
N ILE A 558 4.51 -13.23 -43.45
CA ILE A 558 3.10 -12.88 -43.53
C ILE A 558 2.61 -12.73 -42.09
N VAL A 559 2.12 -11.56 -41.75
CA VAL A 559 1.54 -11.26 -40.44
C VAL A 559 0.01 -11.30 -40.57
N LEU A 560 -0.62 -12.23 -39.83
CA LEU A 560 -2.08 -12.31 -39.72
C LEU A 560 -2.52 -11.57 -38.48
N LEU A 561 -3.36 -10.55 -38.65
CA LEU A 561 -3.92 -9.77 -37.56
C LEU A 561 -5.42 -10.06 -37.43
N THR A 562 -5.88 -10.19 -36.18
CA THR A 562 -7.33 -10.29 -35.91
C THR A 562 -8.00 -8.92 -36.10
N PRO A 563 -9.29 -8.86 -36.47
CA PRO A 563 -10.02 -7.58 -36.49
C PRO A 563 -9.94 -6.92 -35.12
N ASN A 564 -9.65 -5.60 -35.12
CA ASN A 564 -9.43 -4.77 -33.93
C ASN A 564 -8.18 -5.14 -33.08
N ALA A 565 -7.21 -5.84 -33.66
CA ALA A 565 -5.96 -6.16 -32.98
C ALA A 565 -5.22 -4.89 -32.51
N GLU A 566 -5.40 -3.76 -33.20
CA GLU A 566 -4.85 -2.45 -32.82
C GLU A 566 -5.34 -1.94 -31.45
N LEU A 567 -6.47 -2.46 -30.95
CA LEU A 567 -7.02 -2.12 -29.64
C LEU A 567 -6.47 -3.01 -28.51
N GLU A 568 -5.74 -4.07 -28.86
CA GLU A 568 -5.18 -5.00 -27.89
C GLU A 568 -3.87 -4.48 -27.28
N ASN A 569 -3.71 -4.73 -25.97
CA ASN A 569 -2.47 -4.41 -25.26
C ASN A 569 -1.31 -5.26 -25.82
N GLY A 570 -0.41 -4.66 -26.60
CA GLY A 570 0.74 -5.35 -27.19
C GLY A 570 0.76 -5.35 -28.71
N PHE A 571 -0.27 -4.83 -29.37
CA PHE A 571 -0.35 -4.76 -30.84
C PHE A 571 0.91 -4.14 -31.47
N ALA A 572 1.38 -3.01 -30.95
CA ALA A 572 2.59 -2.34 -31.44
C ALA A 572 3.83 -3.26 -31.44
N ARG A 573 3.85 -4.31 -30.64
CA ARG A 573 4.92 -5.30 -30.54
C ARG A 573 4.70 -6.50 -31.45
N SER A 574 3.46 -6.80 -31.80
CA SER A 574 3.11 -7.85 -32.77
C SER A 574 3.30 -7.37 -34.20
N ALA A 575 3.39 -6.06 -34.41
CA ALA A 575 3.58 -5.42 -35.70
C ALA A 575 5.04 -5.08 -36.04
N LEU A 576 5.94 -5.16 -35.05
CA LEU A 576 7.40 -5.07 -35.21
C LEU A 576 7.99 -6.45 -35.49
#